data_522e1ec8896d7ff3149fb21c3d0f1c95
#
_entry.id   522e1ec8896d7ff3149fb21c3d0f1c95
#
_cell.length_a   1.000
_cell.length_b   1.000
_cell.length_c   1.000
_cell.angle_alpha   90.00
_cell.angle_beta   90.00
_cell.angle_gamma   90.00
#
_symmetry.space_group_name_H-M   'P 1'
#
loop_
_entity.id
_entity.type
_entity.pdbx_description
1 polymer ?
#
loop_
_entity_poly.entity_id
_entity_poly.type
_entity_poly.pdbx_seq_one_letter_code
_entity_poly.pdbx_strand_id
1 'polypeptide(L)'
;LGVLHRRLYASPAYLKHNGIPQSVEDLSHHDLITHSQHEHLNVWPTQSGTSFRANGPFCSDNAATMTSMAIAGLGIARMPSLVADPLVAQGKLQSVLIDQIEDTPNTVSAFMLSGRHRLPKIRACIDHWAQWLQTTTPTC
;
A
#
# COMPACT_ATOMS: atom_id res chain seq x y z
N LEU A 1 14.65 9.18 -4.23
CA LEU A 1 14.63 8.14 -5.25
C LEU A 1 13.31 8.11 -6.01
N GLY A 2 12.19 8.19 -5.34
CA GLY A 2 10.86 8.13 -5.92
C GLY A 2 9.77 8.34 -4.88
N VAL A 3 8.51 8.17 -5.30
CA VAL A 3 7.33 8.28 -4.46
C VAL A 3 6.56 6.97 -4.53
N LEU A 4 6.11 6.47 -3.39
CA LEU A 4 5.23 5.31 -3.29
C LEU A 4 3.85 5.78 -2.84
N HIS A 5 2.83 5.27 -3.49
CA HIS A 5 1.44 5.48 -3.15
C HIS A 5 0.91 4.29 -2.34
N ARG A 6 -0.07 4.53 -1.48
CA ARG A 6 -0.74 3.48 -0.70
C ARG A 6 -2.24 3.56 -0.89
N ARG A 7 -2.83 2.45 -1.33
CA ARG A 7 -4.27 2.32 -1.59
C ARG A 7 -4.82 1.09 -0.87
N LEU A 8 -6.14 0.97 -0.85
CA LEU A 8 -6.83 -0.20 -0.32
C LEU A 8 -7.03 -1.24 -1.41
N TYR A 9 -6.78 -2.48 -1.05
CA TYR A 9 -6.93 -3.62 -1.96
C TYR A 9 -7.55 -4.81 -1.24
N ALA A 10 -8.33 -5.58 -1.98
CA ALA A 10 -8.88 -6.87 -1.56
C ALA A 10 -8.89 -7.83 -2.74
N SER A 11 -9.02 -9.13 -2.49
CA SER A 11 -9.20 -10.09 -3.58
C SER A 11 -10.62 -10.00 -4.17
N PRO A 12 -10.80 -10.26 -5.48
CA PRO A 12 -12.12 -10.33 -6.09
C PRO A 12 -13.04 -11.34 -5.40
N ALA A 13 -12.49 -12.46 -4.92
CA ALA A 13 -13.25 -13.47 -4.20
C ALA A 13 -13.82 -12.94 -2.88
N TYR A 14 -13.01 -12.19 -2.11
CA TYR A 14 -13.47 -11.54 -0.89
C TYR A 14 -14.60 -10.55 -1.18
N LEU A 15 -14.41 -9.68 -2.17
CA LEU A 15 -15.39 -8.65 -2.54
C LEU A 15 -16.70 -9.25 -3.09
N LYS A 16 -16.62 -10.36 -3.79
CA LYS A 16 -17.80 -11.08 -4.27
C LYS A 16 -18.63 -11.64 -3.11
N HIS A 17 -17.97 -12.09 -2.04
CA HIS A 17 -18.63 -12.70 -0.89
C HIS A 17 -19.15 -11.68 0.13
N ASN A 18 -18.35 -10.64 0.40
CA ASN A 18 -18.63 -9.66 1.46
C ASN A 18 -19.16 -8.31 0.93
N GLY A 19 -19.22 -8.14 -0.39
CA GLY A 19 -19.59 -6.86 -1.02
C GLY A 19 -18.39 -5.94 -1.24
N ILE A 20 -18.57 -4.95 -2.10
CA ILE A 20 -17.59 -3.90 -2.38
C ILE A 20 -17.96 -2.70 -1.51
N PRO A 21 -17.08 -2.22 -0.61
CA PRO A 21 -17.37 -1.03 0.19
C PRO A 21 -17.58 0.18 -0.71
N GLN A 22 -18.65 0.92 -0.48
CA GLN A 22 -19.02 2.12 -1.24
C GLN A 22 -18.61 3.41 -0.51
N SER A 23 -18.41 3.33 0.79
CA SER A 23 -17.98 4.44 1.64
C SER A 23 -16.93 4.01 2.67
N VAL A 24 -16.25 4.98 3.27
CA VAL A 24 -15.28 4.73 4.34
C VAL A 24 -15.96 4.07 5.56
N GLU A 25 -17.20 4.43 5.84
CA GLU A 25 -18.00 3.89 6.93
C GLU A 25 -18.25 2.39 6.76
N ASP A 26 -18.40 1.92 5.52
CA ASP A 26 -18.62 0.50 5.21
C ASP A 26 -17.45 -0.37 5.65
N LEU A 27 -16.23 0.21 5.74
CA LEU A 27 -15.04 -0.52 6.21
C LEU A 27 -15.19 -1.09 7.62
N SER A 28 -16.07 -0.51 8.44
CA SER A 28 -16.38 -1.03 9.78
C SER A 28 -17.10 -2.38 9.75
N HIS A 29 -17.68 -2.75 8.62
CA HIS A 29 -18.38 -4.03 8.40
C HIS A 29 -17.53 -5.04 7.62
N HIS A 30 -16.29 -4.68 7.26
CA HIS A 30 -15.37 -5.54 6.56
C HIS A 30 -14.25 -6.04 7.49
N ASP A 31 -13.71 -7.20 7.16
CA ASP A 31 -12.48 -7.68 7.77
C ASP A 31 -11.30 -6.87 7.23
N LEU A 32 -10.52 -6.28 8.12
CA LEU A 32 -9.37 -5.48 7.76
C LEU A 32 -8.08 -6.17 8.17
N ILE A 33 -7.07 -6.06 7.33
CA ILE A 33 -5.73 -6.58 7.59
C ILE A 33 -4.86 -5.39 8.01
N THR A 34 -4.32 -5.44 9.22
CA THR A 34 -3.64 -4.33 9.88
C THR A 34 -2.17 -4.62 10.17
N HIS A 35 -1.40 -3.58 10.48
CA HIS A 35 -0.04 -3.73 10.96
C HIS A 35 -0.03 -3.99 12.47
N SER A 36 0.70 -5.03 12.90
CA SER A 36 0.79 -5.41 14.32
C SER A 36 1.73 -4.52 15.14
N GLN A 37 2.77 -3.95 14.52
CA GLN A 37 3.80 -3.15 15.22
C GLN A 37 3.78 -1.67 14.87
N HIS A 38 3.18 -1.28 13.76
CA HIS A 38 3.19 0.09 13.27
C HIS A 38 1.78 0.69 13.28
N GLU A 39 1.32 1.06 14.46
CA GLU A 39 -0.06 1.54 14.67
C GLU A 39 -0.43 2.75 13.82
N HIS A 40 0.56 3.63 13.52
CA HIS A 40 0.34 4.77 12.64
C HIS A 40 -0.02 4.38 11.20
N LEU A 41 0.35 3.18 10.74
CA LEU A 41 -0.02 2.65 9.42
C LEU A 41 -1.48 2.17 9.37
N ASN A 42 -2.11 1.98 10.53
CA ASN A 42 -3.52 1.61 10.66
C ASN A 42 -4.44 2.83 10.71
N VAL A 43 -3.90 4.04 10.67
CA VAL A 43 -4.64 5.28 10.52
C VAL A 43 -4.64 5.65 9.04
N TRP A 44 -5.80 5.56 8.41
CA TRP A 44 -5.97 5.78 6.98
C TRP A 44 -6.59 7.15 6.73
N PRO A 45 -5.85 8.13 6.20
CA PRO A 45 -6.39 9.44 5.90
C PRO A 45 -7.43 9.35 4.79
N THR A 46 -8.47 10.17 4.90
CA THR A 46 -9.56 10.21 3.93
C THR A 46 -9.53 11.53 3.14
N GLN A 47 -10.11 11.53 1.96
CA GLN A 47 -10.21 12.72 1.11
C GLN A 47 -11.04 13.85 1.78
N SER A 48 -11.90 13.52 2.73
CA SER A 48 -12.66 14.51 3.52
C SER A 48 -11.85 15.24 4.59
N GLY A 49 -10.55 14.93 4.73
CA GLY A 49 -9.67 15.51 5.75
C GLY A 49 -9.79 14.88 7.13
N THR A 50 -10.55 13.78 7.25
CA THR A 50 -10.62 12.96 8.47
C THR A 50 -9.68 11.77 8.37
N SER A 51 -9.72 10.87 9.33
CA SER A 51 -8.98 9.61 9.27
C SER A 51 -9.84 8.46 9.75
N PHE A 52 -9.70 7.31 9.09
CA PHE A 52 -10.29 6.04 9.52
C PHE A 52 -9.24 5.22 10.25
N ARG A 53 -9.56 4.77 11.46
CA ARG A 53 -8.68 3.87 12.22
C ARG A 53 -9.06 2.43 11.90
N ALA A 54 -8.19 1.76 11.16
CA ALA A 54 -8.38 0.37 10.80
C ALA A 54 -8.18 -0.53 12.02
N ASN A 55 -9.14 -1.43 12.24
CA ASN A 55 -9.07 -2.50 13.21
C ASN A 55 -9.69 -3.75 12.58
N GLY A 56 -9.09 -4.90 12.80
CA GLY A 56 -9.55 -6.13 12.17
C GLY A 56 -8.94 -7.38 12.80
N PRO A 57 -9.48 -8.54 12.45
CA PRO A 57 -9.09 -9.82 13.06
C PRO A 57 -7.70 -10.31 12.61
N PHE A 58 -7.16 -9.75 11.52
CA PHE A 58 -5.90 -10.17 10.94
C PHE A 58 -4.86 -9.05 11.06
N CYS A 59 -3.67 -9.40 11.50
CA CYS A 59 -2.55 -8.46 11.57
C CYS A 59 -1.22 -9.14 11.27
N SER A 60 -0.27 -8.37 10.74
CA SER A 60 1.11 -8.82 10.52
C SER A 60 2.07 -7.63 10.59
N ASP A 61 3.32 -7.88 10.93
CA ASP A 61 4.41 -6.92 10.83
C ASP A 61 5.11 -6.95 9.45
N ASN A 62 4.71 -7.89 8.60
CA ASN A 62 5.34 -8.14 7.31
C ASN A 62 4.38 -7.82 6.15
N ALA A 63 4.76 -6.88 5.29
CA ALA A 63 3.96 -6.47 4.15
C ALA A 63 3.69 -7.60 3.14
N ALA A 64 4.64 -8.52 2.94
CA ALA A 64 4.44 -9.67 2.05
C ALA A 64 3.39 -10.64 2.60
N THR A 65 3.39 -10.85 3.92
CA THR A 65 2.36 -11.65 4.60
C THR A 65 0.99 -11.00 4.47
N MET A 66 0.89 -9.68 4.69
CA MET A 66 -0.38 -8.94 4.52
C MET A 66 -0.90 -9.05 3.08
N THR A 67 0.00 -8.96 2.10
CA THR A 67 -0.35 -9.14 0.68
C THR A 67 -0.90 -10.54 0.42
N SER A 68 -0.25 -11.57 0.96
CA SER A 68 -0.70 -12.96 0.84
C SER A 68 -2.07 -13.18 1.49
N MET A 69 -2.31 -12.58 2.66
CA MET A 69 -3.60 -12.60 3.35
C MET A 69 -4.71 -11.96 2.49
N ALA A 70 -4.44 -10.80 1.89
CA ALA A 70 -5.39 -10.12 1.01
C ALA A 70 -5.71 -10.95 -0.24
N ILE A 71 -4.70 -11.57 -0.89
CA ILE A 71 -4.89 -12.47 -2.02
C ILE A 71 -5.71 -13.70 -1.63
N ALA A 72 -5.47 -14.24 -0.44
CA ALA A 72 -6.21 -15.39 0.11
C ALA A 72 -7.66 -15.04 0.49
N GLY A 73 -8.07 -13.78 0.39
CA GLY A 73 -9.45 -13.37 0.67
C GLY A 73 -9.78 -13.19 2.14
N LEU A 74 -8.79 -12.89 2.98
CA LEU A 74 -9.00 -12.67 4.41
C LEU A 74 -9.52 -11.28 4.74
N GLY A 75 -9.43 -10.31 3.81
CA GLY A 75 -9.94 -8.98 4.07
C GLY A 75 -9.33 -7.91 3.16
N ILE A 76 -9.55 -6.65 3.56
CA ILE A 76 -9.05 -5.45 2.90
C ILE A 76 -7.76 -5.00 3.58
N ALA A 77 -6.72 -4.73 2.80
CA ALA A 77 -5.44 -4.21 3.30
C ALA A 77 -5.06 -2.91 2.61
N ARG A 78 -4.41 -2.00 3.36
CA ARG A 78 -3.74 -0.83 2.78
C ARG A 78 -2.28 -1.16 2.51
N MET A 79 -1.92 -1.16 1.22
CA MET A 79 -0.57 -1.55 0.82
C MET A 79 -0.01 -0.66 -0.28
N PRO A 80 1.32 -0.66 -0.50
CA PRO A 80 1.94 0.12 -1.57
C PRO A 80 1.44 -0.33 -2.94
N SER A 81 1.08 0.63 -3.80
CA SER A 81 0.66 0.37 -5.18
C SER A 81 1.73 -0.37 -5.98
N LEU A 82 3.01 -0.07 -5.75
CA LEU A 82 4.13 -0.77 -6.37
C LEU A 82 4.06 -2.30 -6.22
N VAL A 83 3.55 -2.78 -5.08
CA VAL A 83 3.37 -4.22 -4.81
C VAL A 83 2.04 -4.73 -5.33
N ALA A 84 0.98 -3.92 -5.18
CA ALA A 84 -0.38 -4.35 -5.45
C ALA A 84 -0.80 -4.22 -6.92
N ASP A 85 -0.34 -3.20 -7.64
CA ASP A 85 -0.76 -2.96 -9.03
C ASP A 85 -0.40 -4.11 -9.99
N PRO A 86 0.78 -4.76 -9.90
CA PRO A 86 1.04 -5.98 -10.67
C PRO A 86 0.07 -7.12 -10.36
N LEU A 87 -0.41 -7.21 -9.11
CA LEU A 87 -1.37 -8.23 -8.69
C LEU A 87 -2.78 -7.89 -9.16
N VAL A 88 -3.11 -6.60 -9.26
CA VAL A 88 -4.36 -6.13 -9.89
C VAL A 88 -4.35 -6.48 -11.38
N ALA A 89 -3.26 -6.23 -12.08
CA ALA A 89 -3.11 -6.61 -13.50
C ALA A 89 -3.25 -8.13 -13.72
N GLN A 90 -2.87 -8.96 -12.72
CA GLN A 90 -3.05 -10.42 -12.74
C GLN A 90 -4.46 -10.86 -12.29
N GLY A 91 -5.36 -9.94 -11.94
CA GLY A 91 -6.68 -10.27 -11.43
C GLY A 91 -6.72 -10.87 -10.01
N LYS A 92 -5.62 -10.81 -9.27
CA LYS A 92 -5.52 -11.35 -7.90
C LYS A 92 -6.02 -10.38 -6.85
N LEU A 93 -5.91 -9.09 -7.11
CA LEU A 93 -6.37 -8.01 -6.25
C LEU A 93 -7.22 -7.03 -7.04
N GLN A 94 -8.03 -6.27 -6.34
CA GLN A 94 -8.81 -5.14 -6.85
C GLN A 94 -8.68 -3.99 -5.86
N SER A 95 -8.47 -2.77 -6.37
CA SER A 95 -8.48 -1.56 -5.55
C SER A 95 -9.90 -1.17 -5.17
N VAL A 96 -10.07 -0.65 -3.96
CA VAL A 96 -11.36 -0.19 -3.43
C VAL A 96 -11.22 1.22 -2.84
N LEU A 97 -12.30 1.99 -2.84
CA LEU A 97 -12.39 3.34 -2.26
C LEU A 97 -11.29 4.31 -2.73
N ILE A 98 -10.91 4.24 -4.01
CA ILE A 98 -9.82 5.05 -4.59
C ILE A 98 -10.06 6.55 -4.38
N ASP A 99 -11.32 6.99 -4.52
CA ASP A 99 -11.70 8.40 -4.42
C ASP A 99 -12.03 8.86 -3.00
N GLN A 100 -11.98 7.98 -2.01
CA GLN A 100 -12.37 8.30 -0.64
C GLN A 100 -11.22 8.18 0.36
N ILE A 101 -10.27 7.28 0.12
CA ILE A 101 -9.05 7.17 0.92
C ILE A 101 -7.97 8.01 0.26
N GLU A 102 -7.29 8.83 1.06
CA GLU A 102 -6.20 9.65 0.57
C GLU A 102 -5.01 8.79 0.14
N ASP A 103 -4.58 8.99 -1.09
CA ASP A 103 -3.38 8.39 -1.63
C ASP A 103 -2.15 9.18 -1.16
N THR A 104 -1.78 8.99 0.11
CA THR A 104 -0.67 9.73 0.70
C THR A 104 0.66 9.31 0.06
N PRO A 105 1.34 10.23 -0.62
CA PRO A 105 2.64 9.93 -1.22
C PRO A 105 3.71 9.73 -0.14
N ASN A 106 4.42 8.61 -0.20
CA ASN A 106 5.56 8.34 0.66
C ASN A 106 6.85 8.46 -0.13
N THR A 107 7.71 9.39 0.25
CA THR A 107 9.01 9.58 -0.40
C THR A 107 9.96 8.45 -0.04
N VAL A 108 10.53 7.83 -1.05
CA VAL A 108 11.62 6.86 -0.91
C VAL A 108 12.94 7.59 -0.96
N SER A 109 13.70 7.55 0.12
CA SER A 109 14.98 8.24 0.25
C SER A 109 16.12 7.25 0.52
N ALA A 110 17.26 7.51 -0.09
CA ALA A 110 18.49 6.78 0.22
C ALA A 110 19.29 7.55 1.27
N PHE A 111 19.60 6.89 2.37
CA PHE A 111 20.47 7.44 3.41
C PHE A 111 21.85 6.80 3.34
N MET A 112 22.89 7.63 3.42
CA MET A 112 24.27 7.17 3.40
C MET A 112 25.16 8.04 4.28
N LEU A 113 26.28 7.47 4.73
CA LEU A 113 27.28 8.22 5.47
C LEU A 113 27.90 9.31 4.61
N SER A 114 28.23 10.43 5.23
CA SER A 114 28.88 11.57 4.57
C SER A 114 30.09 11.15 3.74
N GLY A 115 30.19 11.68 2.52
CA GLY A 115 31.28 11.38 1.58
C GLY A 115 31.09 10.12 0.73
N ARG A 116 30.26 9.15 1.12
CA ARG A 116 30.06 7.90 0.36
C ARG A 116 29.28 8.09 -0.94
N HIS A 117 28.50 9.18 -1.05
CA HIS A 117 27.80 9.54 -2.30
C HIS A 117 28.73 9.77 -3.49
N ARG A 118 30.02 10.01 -3.24
CA ARG A 118 31.06 10.21 -4.28
C ARG A 118 31.57 8.90 -4.87
N LEU A 119 31.28 7.76 -4.26
CA LEU A 119 31.73 6.46 -4.77
C LEU A 119 30.91 6.06 -6.01
N PRO A 120 31.55 5.80 -7.16
CA PRO A 120 30.83 5.52 -8.41
C PRO A 120 29.83 4.37 -8.31
N LYS A 121 30.17 3.31 -7.57
CA LYS A 121 29.30 2.16 -7.36
C LYS A 121 28.02 2.49 -6.60
N ILE A 122 28.11 3.37 -5.59
CA ILE A 122 26.95 3.79 -4.80
C ILE A 122 26.07 4.70 -5.65
N ARG A 123 26.67 5.60 -6.41
CA ARG A 123 25.93 6.47 -7.33
C ARG A 123 25.20 5.67 -8.39
N ALA A 124 25.85 4.70 -9.02
CA ALA A 124 25.21 3.81 -9.99
C ALA A 124 24.01 3.06 -9.42
N CYS A 125 24.12 2.58 -8.16
CA CYS A 125 22.98 1.93 -7.48
C CYS A 125 21.82 2.92 -7.26
N ILE A 126 22.12 4.13 -6.79
CA ILE A 126 21.10 5.15 -6.53
C ILE A 126 20.39 5.55 -7.83
N ASP A 127 21.16 5.82 -8.89
CA ASP A 127 20.63 6.20 -10.19
C ASP A 127 19.74 5.09 -10.78
N HIS A 128 20.18 3.83 -10.66
CA HIS A 128 19.39 2.67 -11.09
C HIS A 128 18.06 2.55 -10.33
N TRP A 129 18.09 2.65 -9.00
CA TRP A 129 16.88 2.59 -8.19
C TRP A 129 15.93 3.76 -8.44
N ALA A 130 16.48 4.97 -8.63
CA ALA A 130 15.68 6.14 -8.95
C ALA A 130 14.98 5.98 -10.30
N GLN A 131 15.70 5.51 -11.32
CA GLN A 131 15.13 5.25 -12.64
C GLN A 131 14.07 4.15 -12.58
N TRP A 132 14.34 3.05 -11.89
CA TRP A 132 13.40 1.94 -11.75
C TRP A 132 12.10 2.37 -11.06
N LEU A 133 12.19 3.12 -9.97
CA LEU A 133 11.02 3.64 -9.26
C LEU A 133 10.19 4.58 -10.15
N GLN A 134 10.81 5.45 -10.93
CA GLN A 134 10.13 6.36 -11.86
C GLN A 134 9.41 5.62 -12.98
N THR A 135 9.96 4.52 -13.46
CA THR A 135 9.37 3.72 -14.54
C THR A 135 8.29 2.75 -14.04
N THR A 136 8.34 2.36 -12.77
CA THR A 136 7.44 1.34 -12.20
C THR A 136 6.26 1.97 -11.44
N THR A 137 6.39 3.20 -10.97
CA THR A 137 5.26 3.97 -10.40
C THR A 137 4.62 4.79 -11.51
N PRO A 138 3.39 4.46 -11.95
CA PRO A 138 2.68 5.31 -12.90
C PRO A 138 2.46 6.69 -12.27
N THR A 139 2.95 7.69 -12.95
CA THR A 139 2.60 9.10 -12.66
C THR A 139 1.13 9.29 -13.02
N CYS A 140 0.28 9.60 -12.05
CA CYS A 140 -1.05 10.14 -12.33
C CYS A 140 -0.94 11.51 -12.97
#